data_50a09d5841d33fd8c0ba22c2d506f7c8
#
_entry.id   50a09d5841d33fd8c0ba22c2d506f7c8
#
_cell.length_a   1.000
_cell.length_b   1.000
_cell.length_c   1.000
_cell.angle_alpha   90.00
_cell.angle_beta   90.00
_cell.angle_gamma   90.00
#
_symmetry.space_group_name_H-M   'P 1'
#
loop_
_entity.id
_entity.type
_entity.pdbx_description
1 polymer ?
#
loop_
_entity_poly.entity_id
_entity_poly.type
_entity_poly.pdbx_seq_one_letter_code
_entity_poly.pdbx_strand_id
1 'polypeptide(L)'
;MSQHQRLYSLGLDERDRLNNELGGGIPRGSIVLVEGDYGAGKSALSQRFAFGLCEQDVAVTLLSTELTVSGFIDQMHSLDYGVEEHLLDERLLFLHADVDTGGNALRGGSKDDANRKKLLKRLMEAEQMWEADVIVIDTFDAILRNDPNFEALVRQNEERQAALEIISFFRDIVTKGKVIVLTVDPSTVDEEAIGPFRSIADVFLELQMAEVGNDVRRSIQVRRFAGMGEQVGDSVGFSVRSGTGIVIESRSVA
;
A
#
# COMPACT_ATOMS: atom_id res chain seq x y z
N MET A 1 8.16 -1.31 -27.90
CA MET A 1 7.18 -0.84 -26.90
C MET A 1 7.63 0.53 -26.45
N SER A 2 6.76 1.55 -26.55
CA SER A 2 7.08 2.91 -26.07
C SER A 2 7.23 2.91 -24.55
N GLN A 3 7.99 3.86 -23.98
CA GLN A 3 8.18 3.96 -22.52
C GLN A 3 6.83 4.06 -21.78
N HIS A 4 5.82 4.74 -22.34
CA HIS A 4 4.48 4.84 -21.76
C HIS A 4 3.72 3.52 -21.62
N GLN A 5 4.10 2.46 -22.34
CA GLN A 5 3.48 1.13 -22.18
C GLN A 5 4.03 0.32 -21.00
N ARG A 6 5.07 0.82 -20.32
CA ARG A 6 5.71 0.12 -19.20
C ARG A 6 5.30 0.63 -17.82
N LEU A 7 4.62 1.77 -17.75
CA LEU A 7 4.19 2.40 -16.51
C LEU A 7 2.66 2.46 -16.43
N TYR A 8 2.13 2.40 -15.23
CA TYR A 8 0.80 2.87 -14.89
C TYR A 8 0.93 4.31 -14.40
N SER A 9 0.38 5.27 -15.14
CA SER A 9 0.33 6.67 -14.71
C SER A 9 -0.48 6.79 -13.43
N LEU A 10 0.01 7.58 -12.47
CA LEU A 10 -0.72 7.91 -11.25
C LEU A 10 -1.73 9.05 -11.45
N GLY A 11 -1.80 9.64 -12.64
CA GLY A 11 -2.75 10.69 -12.97
C GLY A 11 -2.67 11.92 -12.08
N LEU A 12 -3.68 12.79 -12.20
CA LEU A 12 -3.88 14.00 -11.39
C LEU A 12 -2.75 15.06 -11.52
N ASP A 13 -2.05 15.09 -12.65
CA ASP A 13 -0.91 15.99 -12.89
C ASP A 13 -1.27 17.48 -12.75
N GLU A 14 -2.52 17.85 -13.05
CA GLU A 14 -3.04 19.22 -12.87
C GLU A 14 -3.35 19.54 -11.40
N ARG A 15 -3.56 18.51 -10.57
CA ARG A 15 -3.95 18.65 -9.16
C ARG A 15 -2.77 18.66 -8.22
N ASP A 16 -1.82 17.71 -8.40
CA ASP A 16 -0.69 17.56 -7.46
C ASP A 16 0.57 17.18 -8.24
N ARG A 17 1.31 17.18 -8.81
CA ARG A 17 2.54 16.79 -9.49
C ARG A 17 3.17 15.48 -9.01
N LEU A 18 2.49 14.68 -8.17
CA LEU A 18 3.08 13.45 -7.59
C LEU A 18 3.50 12.45 -8.66
N ASN A 19 2.67 12.30 -9.71
CA ASN A 19 3.00 11.43 -10.84
C ASN A 19 4.33 11.81 -11.49
N ASN A 20 4.56 13.09 -11.73
CA ASN A 20 5.80 13.61 -12.33
C ASN A 20 7.00 13.46 -11.38
N GLU A 21 6.81 13.74 -10.08
CA GLU A 21 7.87 13.59 -9.06
C GLU A 21 8.31 12.13 -8.89
N LEU A 22 7.42 11.18 -9.20
CA LEU A 22 7.69 9.74 -9.21
C LEU A 22 8.03 9.18 -10.60
N GLY A 23 8.46 10.03 -11.54
CA GLY A 23 8.97 9.59 -12.85
C GLY A 23 7.91 9.14 -13.85
N GLY A 24 6.66 9.60 -13.69
CA GLY A 24 5.55 9.40 -14.65
C GLY A 24 4.70 8.17 -14.39
N GLY A 25 4.87 7.49 -13.24
CA GLY A 25 4.00 6.37 -12.87
C GLY A 25 4.72 5.20 -12.20
N ILE A 26 3.96 4.13 -11.94
CA ILE A 26 4.46 2.91 -11.33
C ILE A 26 4.78 1.87 -12.41
N PRO A 27 5.95 1.21 -12.37
CA PRO A 27 6.32 0.19 -13.35
C PRO A 27 5.35 -1.01 -13.30
N ARG A 28 4.90 -1.45 -14.48
CA ARG A 28 4.10 -2.67 -14.59
C ARG A 28 4.92 -3.90 -14.19
N GLY A 29 4.28 -4.84 -13.53
CA GLY A 29 4.96 -6.06 -13.07
C GLY A 29 5.92 -5.79 -11.92
N SER A 30 5.60 -4.83 -11.03
CA SER A 30 6.45 -4.45 -9.91
C SER A 30 5.79 -4.65 -8.56
N ILE A 31 6.62 -4.82 -7.55
CA ILE A 31 6.25 -4.74 -6.13
C ILE A 31 6.70 -3.38 -5.62
N VAL A 32 5.73 -2.62 -5.10
CA VAL A 32 5.94 -1.30 -4.47
C VAL A 32 5.81 -1.47 -2.96
N LEU A 33 6.85 -1.12 -2.24
CA LEU A 33 6.84 -1.09 -0.77
C LEU A 33 6.82 0.37 -0.31
N VAL A 34 5.85 0.71 0.53
CA VAL A 34 5.72 2.03 1.17
C VAL A 34 5.84 1.85 2.67
N GLU A 35 6.97 2.24 3.22
CA GLU A 35 7.21 2.20 4.65
C GLU A 35 7.05 3.57 5.30
N GLY A 36 6.67 3.58 6.56
CA GLY A 36 6.62 4.78 7.38
C GLY A 36 5.93 4.54 8.70
N ASP A 37 6.27 5.35 9.68
CA ASP A 37 5.68 5.29 11.01
C ASP A 37 4.18 5.64 11.01
N TYR A 38 3.52 5.40 12.13
CA TYR A 38 2.14 5.84 12.33
C TYR A 38 2.01 7.36 12.07
N GLY A 39 1.01 7.75 11.29
CA GLY A 39 0.77 9.16 10.94
C GLY A 39 1.65 9.71 9.80
N ALA A 40 2.58 8.93 9.24
CA ALA A 40 3.44 9.37 8.13
C ALA A 40 2.67 9.62 6.81
N GLY A 41 1.43 9.14 6.70
CA GLY A 41 0.58 9.38 5.54
C GLY A 41 0.52 8.22 4.55
N LYS A 42 0.89 7.00 4.98
CA LYS A 42 0.86 5.77 4.15
C LYS A 42 -0.50 5.56 3.47
N SER A 43 -1.58 5.52 4.27
CA SER A 43 -2.94 5.28 3.75
C SER A 43 -3.42 6.43 2.85
N ALA A 44 -3.08 7.68 3.16
CA ALA A 44 -3.41 8.80 2.28
C ALA A 44 -2.68 8.71 0.93
N LEU A 45 -1.41 8.26 0.94
CA LEU A 45 -0.64 8.06 -0.28
C LEU A 45 -1.18 6.88 -1.10
N SER A 46 -1.50 5.75 -0.46
CA SER A 46 -2.09 4.59 -1.14
C SER A 46 -3.46 4.89 -1.74
N GLN A 47 -4.28 5.66 -1.03
CA GLN A 47 -5.58 6.14 -1.51
C GLN A 47 -5.44 7.10 -2.70
N ARG A 48 -4.45 8.02 -2.64
CA ARG A 48 -4.11 8.89 -3.76
C ARG A 48 -3.67 8.08 -4.99
N PHE A 49 -2.86 7.05 -4.81
CA PHE A 49 -2.48 6.15 -5.90
C PHE A 49 -3.72 5.45 -6.48
N ALA A 50 -4.54 4.85 -5.63
CA ALA A 50 -5.74 4.14 -6.07
C ALA A 50 -6.68 5.05 -6.87
N PHE A 51 -6.99 6.24 -6.35
CA PHE A 51 -7.85 7.19 -7.05
C PHE A 51 -7.25 7.63 -8.39
N GLY A 52 -5.99 8.06 -8.40
CA GLY A 52 -5.35 8.51 -9.62
C GLY A 52 -5.20 7.43 -10.70
N LEU A 53 -5.01 6.16 -10.30
CA LEU A 53 -5.01 5.03 -11.23
C LEU A 53 -6.39 4.80 -11.82
N CYS A 54 -7.46 4.85 -11.02
CA CYS A 54 -8.83 4.72 -11.50
C CYS A 54 -9.20 5.84 -12.49
N GLU A 55 -8.73 7.07 -12.28
CA GLU A 55 -8.87 8.19 -13.22
C GLU A 55 -8.13 7.96 -14.55
N GLN A 56 -7.20 7.00 -14.59
CA GLN A 56 -6.48 6.58 -15.80
C GLN A 56 -7.02 5.24 -16.36
N ASP A 57 -8.26 4.88 -16.00
CA ASP A 57 -8.92 3.63 -16.42
C ASP A 57 -8.16 2.34 -16.02
N VAL A 58 -7.36 2.39 -14.96
CA VAL A 58 -6.67 1.23 -14.40
C VAL A 58 -7.54 0.60 -13.31
N ALA A 59 -7.77 -0.71 -13.39
CA ALA A 59 -8.51 -1.43 -12.37
C ALA A 59 -7.67 -1.59 -11.10
N VAL A 60 -8.24 -1.23 -9.95
CA VAL A 60 -7.57 -1.23 -8.66
C VAL A 60 -8.36 -2.03 -7.64
N THR A 61 -7.70 -2.92 -6.92
CA THR A 61 -8.20 -3.47 -5.66
C THR A 61 -7.47 -2.81 -4.51
N LEU A 62 -8.21 -2.25 -3.55
CA LEU A 62 -7.65 -1.72 -2.31
C LEU A 62 -8.19 -2.53 -1.13
N LEU A 63 -7.29 -3.24 -0.46
CA LEU A 63 -7.55 -3.95 0.78
C LEU A 63 -7.07 -3.11 1.96
N SER A 64 -7.93 -2.87 2.95
CA SER A 64 -7.56 -2.22 4.20
C SER A 64 -7.93 -3.08 5.41
N THR A 65 -7.08 -3.07 6.43
CA THR A 65 -7.37 -3.71 7.72
C THR A 65 -7.96 -2.74 8.74
N GLU A 66 -7.86 -1.44 8.48
CA GLU A 66 -8.28 -0.39 9.41
C GLU A 66 -9.63 0.23 9.05
N LEU A 67 -9.90 0.37 7.75
CA LEU A 67 -11.10 1.08 7.28
C LEU A 67 -12.21 0.12 6.92
N THR A 68 -13.41 0.37 7.45
CA THR A 68 -14.65 -0.20 6.91
C THR A 68 -15.00 0.46 5.57
N VAL A 69 -15.94 -0.10 4.81
CA VAL A 69 -16.38 0.47 3.52
C VAL A 69 -16.86 1.91 3.70
N SER A 70 -17.70 2.20 4.71
CA SER A 70 -18.16 3.56 4.97
C SER A 70 -17.02 4.50 5.38
N GLY A 71 -16.12 4.04 6.28
CA GLY A 71 -14.96 4.82 6.69
C GLY A 71 -14.02 5.14 5.53
N PHE A 72 -13.86 4.21 4.58
CA PHE A 72 -13.10 4.44 3.36
C PHE A 72 -13.74 5.53 2.49
N ILE A 73 -15.04 5.45 2.21
CA ILE A 73 -15.75 6.46 1.42
C ILE A 73 -15.66 7.83 2.08
N ASP A 74 -15.92 7.92 3.39
CA ASP A 74 -15.83 9.17 4.15
C ASP A 74 -14.42 9.77 4.10
N GLN A 75 -13.39 8.94 4.20
CA GLN A 75 -12.00 9.39 4.11
C GLN A 75 -11.66 9.88 2.69
N MET A 76 -12.05 9.15 1.65
CA MET A 76 -11.84 9.57 0.27
C MET A 76 -12.53 10.90 -0.03
N HIS A 77 -13.76 11.10 0.44
CA HIS A 77 -14.45 12.38 0.36
C HIS A 77 -13.71 13.50 1.12
N SER A 78 -13.17 13.22 2.29
CA SER A 78 -12.40 14.20 3.06
C SER A 78 -11.14 14.67 2.35
N LEU A 79 -10.61 13.85 1.44
CA LEU A 79 -9.46 14.14 0.59
C LEU A 79 -9.87 14.72 -0.79
N ASP A 80 -11.17 14.90 -1.02
CA ASP A 80 -11.73 15.32 -2.30
C ASP A 80 -11.42 14.34 -3.45
N TYR A 81 -11.48 13.04 -3.14
CA TYR A 81 -11.37 11.93 -4.09
C TYR A 81 -12.74 11.28 -4.22
N GLY A 82 -13.51 11.63 -5.26
CA GLY A 82 -14.83 11.05 -5.54
C GLY A 82 -14.70 9.62 -6.10
N VAL A 83 -14.95 8.61 -5.27
CA VAL A 83 -14.73 7.20 -5.64
C VAL A 83 -15.97 6.44 -6.03
N GLU A 84 -17.16 7.05 -5.91
CA GLU A 84 -18.44 6.36 -6.07
C GLU A 84 -18.61 5.78 -7.48
N GLU A 85 -18.27 6.58 -8.51
CA GLU A 85 -18.35 6.12 -9.90
C GLU A 85 -17.38 4.95 -10.15
N HIS A 86 -16.16 5.02 -9.59
CA HIS A 86 -15.19 3.94 -9.73
C HIS A 86 -15.61 2.66 -9.02
N LEU A 87 -16.31 2.77 -7.86
CA LEU A 87 -16.87 1.61 -7.16
C LEU A 87 -18.04 0.99 -7.94
N LEU A 88 -18.91 1.82 -8.54
CA LEU A 88 -20.06 1.36 -9.33
C LEU A 88 -19.64 0.72 -10.66
N ASP A 89 -18.61 1.26 -11.29
CA ASP A 89 -18.07 0.79 -12.56
C ASP A 89 -17.07 -0.37 -12.39
N GLU A 90 -16.89 -0.88 -11.16
CA GLU A 90 -15.97 -1.96 -10.83
C GLU A 90 -14.49 -1.68 -11.16
N ARG A 91 -14.13 -0.39 -11.39
CA ARG A 91 -12.74 0.02 -11.53
C ARG A 91 -12.00 0.05 -10.21
N LEU A 92 -12.72 0.28 -9.11
CA LEU A 92 -12.21 0.19 -7.75
C LEU A 92 -12.97 -0.87 -6.99
N LEU A 93 -12.28 -1.91 -6.54
CA LEU A 93 -12.77 -2.88 -5.57
C LEU A 93 -12.17 -2.55 -4.21
N PHE A 94 -13.02 -2.17 -3.25
CA PHE A 94 -12.59 -1.99 -1.86
C PHE A 94 -12.93 -3.21 -1.02
N LEU A 95 -11.94 -3.72 -0.30
CA LEU A 95 -12.07 -4.87 0.60
C LEU A 95 -11.64 -4.48 2.01
N HIS A 96 -12.43 -4.88 3.01
CA HIS A 96 -12.05 -4.79 4.41
C HIS A 96 -11.64 -6.16 4.92
N ALA A 97 -10.42 -6.27 5.46
CA ALA A 97 -9.97 -7.46 6.16
C ALA A 97 -10.05 -7.21 7.67
N ASP A 98 -10.99 -7.84 8.32
CA ASP A 98 -11.08 -7.81 9.79
C ASP A 98 -9.93 -8.66 10.38
N VAL A 99 -8.90 -7.97 10.84
CA VAL A 99 -7.83 -8.53 11.66
C VAL A 99 -8.25 -8.34 13.11
N ASP A 100 -9.09 -9.25 13.62
CA ASP A 100 -9.63 -9.17 14.97
C ASP A 100 -8.48 -9.09 15.99
N THR A 101 -8.21 -7.88 16.41
CA THR A 101 -7.25 -7.56 17.45
C THR A 101 -7.78 -8.16 18.75
N GLY A 102 -7.26 -9.30 19.13
CA GLY A 102 -7.47 -10.12 20.34
C GLY A 102 -8.05 -9.54 21.62
N GLY A 103 -8.94 -8.54 21.52
CA GLY A 103 -9.56 -7.84 22.64
C GLY A 103 -10.72 -8.57 23.33
N ASN A 104 -11.21 -9.71 22.82
CA ASN A 104 -12.33 -10.45 23.39
C ASN A 104 -11.98 -11.88 23.85
N ALA A 105 -10.77 -12.13 24.33
CA ALA A 105 -10.42 -13.39 24.99
C ALA A 105 -11.20 -13.69 26.28
N LEU A 106 -12.14 -12.81 26.69
CA LEU A 106 -12.97 -12.97 27.90
C LEU A 106 -14.36 -13.54 27.66
N ARG A 107 -14.77 -13.82 26.40
CA ARG A 107 -16.03 -14.54 26.12
C ARG A 107 -15.71 -15.81 25.35
N GLY A 108 -15.66 -16.93 26.10
CA GLY A 108 -15.37 -18.27 25.61
C GLY A 108 -16.17 -18.66 24.37
N GLY A 109 -15.43 -18.98 23.32
CA GLY A 109 -16.02 -19.49 22.09
C GLY A 109 -14.95 -19.96 21.11
N SER A 110 -14.62 -21.23 21.13
CA SER A 110 -13.59 -21.94 20.35
C SER A 110 -13.83 -22.02 18.83
N LYS A 111 -14.65 -21.16 18.23
CA LYS A 111 -14.90 -21.13 16.77
C LYS A 111 -14.09 -20.07 16.01
N ASP A 112 -13.59 -19.03 16.67
CA ASP A 112 -12.87 -17.93 16.03
C ASP A 112 -11.39 -18.26 15.72
N ASP A 113 -10.76 -19.12 16.51
CA ASP A 113 -9.36 -19.52 16.28
C ASP A 113 -9.14 -20.26 14.96
N ALA A 114 -10.14 -21.01 14.49
CA ALA A 114 -10.03 -21.71 13.20
C ALA A 114 -10.16 -20.76 12.00
N ASN A 115 -10.87 -19.62 12.17
CA ASN A 115 -11.00 -18.59 11.15
C ASN A 115 -9.78 -17.66 11.06
N ARG A 116 -9.13 -17.37 12.19
CA ARG A 116 -7.86 -16.64 12.24
C ARG A 116 -6.73 -17.36 11.51
N LYS A 117 -6.71 -18.68 11.59
CA LYS A 117 -5.61 -19.55 11.15
C LYS A 117 -5.29 -19.52 9.64
N LYS A 118 -5.91 -18.63 8.86
CA LYS A 118 -5.75 -18.67 7.39
C LYS A 118 -5.93 -17.33 6.70
N LEU A 119 -5.68 -16.18 7.36
CA LEU A 119 -5.92 -14.88 6.74
C LEU A 119 -5.09 -14.71 5.46
N LEU A 120 -3.79 -14.91 5.52
CA LEU A 120 -2.91 -14.85 4.34
C LEU A 120 -3.35 -15.86 3.27
N LYS A 121 -3.65 -17.10 3.67
CA LYS A 121 -4.12 -18.11 2.73
C LYS A 121 -5.44 -17.71 2.08
N ARG A 122 -6.39 -17.19 2.84
CA ARG A 122 -7.68 -16.71 2.32
C ARG A 122 -7.50 -15.53 1.37
N LEU A 123 -6.59 -14.62 1.67
CA LEU A 123 -6.24 -13.51 0.77
C LEU A 123 -5.63 -14.04 -0.53
N MET A 124 -4.69 -14.96 -0.45
CA MET A 124 -4.07 -15.57 -1.64
C MET A 124 -5.09 -16.35 -2.50
N GLU A 125 -6.11 -16.97 -1.88
CA GLU A 125 -7.19 -17.70 -2.55
C GLU A 125 -8.35 -16.79 -3.01
N ALA A 126 -8.38 -15.51 -2.67
CA ALA A 126 -9.43 -14.57 -3.06
C ALA A 126 -9.23 -14.11 -4.52
N GLU A 127 -9.61 -14.97 -5.48
CA GLU A 127 -9.37 -14.75 -6.92
C GLU A 127 -9.76 -13.34 -7.37
N GLN A 128 -10.94 -12.88 -7.00
CA GLN A 128 -11.45 -11.56 -7.40
C GLN A 128 -10.52 -10.40 -6.97
N MET A 129 -9.87 -10.51 -5.81
CA MET A 129 -8.91 -9.51 -5.34
C MET A 129 -7.74 -9.33 -6.33
N TRP A 130 -7.33 -10.42 -6.98
CA TRP A 130 -6.15 -10.46 -7.85
C TRP A 130 -6.47 -10.24 -9.33
N GLU A 131 -7.74 -9.98 -9.68
CA GLU A 131 -8.14 -9.67 -11.07
C GLU A 131 -7.72 -8.27 -11.51
N ALA A 132 -7.67 -7.30 -10.60
CA ALA A 132 -7.27 -5.92 -10.88
C ALA A 132 -5.83 -5.83 -11.44
N ASP A 133 -5.54 -4.72 -12.11
CA ASP A 133 -4.21 -4.39 -12.61
C ASP A 133 -3.24 -4.00 -11.48
N VAL A 134 -3.77 -3.28 -10.48
CA VAL A 134 -3.02 -2.83 -9.30
C VAL A 134 -3.74 -3.27 -8.04
N ILE A 135 -3.02 -3.94 -7.15
CA ILE A 135 -3.50 -4.41 -5.88
C ILE A 135 -2.79 -3.64 -4.77
N VAL A 136 -3.54 -2.88 -4.00
CA VAL A 136 -3.05 -2.13 -2.83
C VAL A 136 -3.45 -2.88 -1.56
N ILE A 137 -2.48 -3.25 -0.76
CA ILE A 137 -2.68 -3.86 0.57
C ILE A 137 -2.22 -2.83 1.60
N ASP A 138 -3.19 -2.10 2.13
CA ASP A 138 -2.94 -1.09 3.14
C ASP A 138 -2.87 -1.74 4.53
N THR A 139 -1.80 -1.41 5.27
CA THR A 139 -1.46 -2.01 6.57
C THR A 139 -1.13 -3.51 6.45
N PHE A 140 -0.24 -3.86 5.51
CA PHE A 140 0.20 -5.25 5.30
C PHE A 140 0.88 -5.85 6.53
N ASP A 141 1.57 -5.05 7.33
CA ASP A 141 2.15 -5.45 8.62
C ASP A 141 1.09 -6.00 9.59
N ALA A 142 -0.13 -5.43 9.62
CA ALA A 142 -1.21 -5.94 10.46
C ALA A 142 -1.66 -7.35 10.00
N ILE A 143 -1.66 -7.61 8.70
CA ILE A 143 -1.97 -8.93 8.15
C ILE A 143 -0.91 -9.94 8.60
N LEU A 144 0.38 -9.60 8.47
CA LEU A 144 1.48 -10.46 8.89
C LEU A 144 1.41 -10.77 10.39
N ARG A 145 1.26 -9.75 11.23
CA ARG A 145 1.22 -9.91 12.70
C ARG A 145 0.03 -10.75 13.19
N ASN A 146 -1.09 -10.69 12.50
CA ASN A 146 -2.31 -11.39 12.90
C ASN A 146 -2.50 -12.74 12.21
N ASP A 147 -1.58 -13.17 11.35
CA ASP A 147 -1.62 -14.53 10.78
C ASP A 147 -0.91 -15.53 11.71
N PRO A 148 -1.63 -16.51 12.29
CA PRO A 148 -1.06 -17.45 13.24
C PRO A 148 0.01 -18.37 12.63
N ASN A 149 -0.02 -18.63 11.33
CA ASN A 149 1.03 -19.41 10.69
C ASN A 149 2.33 -18.60 10.62
N PHE A 150 2.22 -17.31 10.27
CA PHE A 150 3.36 -16.41 10.29
C PHE A 150 3.91 -16.28 11.73
N GLU A 151 3.04 -16.05 12.71
CA GLU A 151 3.43 -16.00 14.14
C GLU A 151 4.07 -17.31 14.63
N ALA A 152 3.55 -18.46 14.22
CA ALA A 152 4.11 -19.76 14.61
C ALA A 152 5.50 -19.98 14.01
N LEU A 153 5.73 -19.55 12.77
CA LEU A 153 7.02 -19.64 12.08
C LEU A 153 8.02 -18.64 12.68
N VAL A 154 7.56 -17.44 13.04
CA VAL A 154 8.35 -16.45 13.79
C VAL A 154 8.85 -17.06 15.11
N ARG A 155 7.99 -17.71 15.88
CA ARG A 155 8.38 -18.39 17.14
C ARG A 155 9.38 -19.54 16.95
N GLN A 156 9.48 -20.11 15.75
CA GLN A 156 10.40 -21.18 15.39
C GLN A 156 11.68 -20.68 14.70
N ASN A 157 11.89 -19.37 14.62
CA ASN A 157 12.93 -18.72 13.82
C ASN A 157 12.87 -19.10 12.31
N GLU A 158 11.67 -19.36 11.81
CA GLU A 158 11.41 -19.70 10.39
C GLU A 158 10.71 -18.54 9.64
N GLU A 159 10.80 -17.32 10.15
CA GLU A 159 10.18 -16.11 9.60
C GLU A 159 10.51 -15.90 8.12
N ARG A 160 11.75 -16.20 7.78
CA ARG A 160 12.21 -16.10 6.40
C ARG A 160 11.49 -17.08 5.47
N GLN A 161 11.13 -18.27 5.96
CA GLN A 161 10.42 -19.26 5.17
C GLN A 161 8.98 -18.84 4.92
N ALA A 162 8.29 -18.32 5.96
CA ALA A 162 6.94 -17.78 5.82
C ALA A 162 6.89 -16.61 4.82
N ALA A 163 7.84 -15.69 4.92
CA ALA A 163 7.97 -14.59 3.97
C ALA A 163 8.20 -15.08 2.54
N LEU A 164 8.99 -16.14 2.35
CA LEU A 164 9.29 -16.68 1.02
C LEU A 164 8.06 -17.26 0.31
N GLU A 165 7.12 -17.87 1.01
CA GLU A 165 5.87 -18.37 0.42
C GLU A 165 5.02 -17.21 -0.12
N ILE A 166 4.84 -16.15 0.67
CA ILE A 166 4.11 -14.94 0.27
C ILE A 166 4.82 -14.26 -0.92
N ILE A 167 6.14 -14.15 -0.85
CA ILE A 167 6.97 -13.57 -1.91
C ILE A 167 6.84 -14.36 -3.22
N SER A 168 6.83 -15.69 -3.15
CA SER A 168 6.64 -16.53 -4.33
C SER A 168 5.30 -16.26 -4.99
N PHE A 169 4.23 -16.18 -4.19
CA PHE A 169 2.91 -15.83 -4.68
C PHE A 169 2.86 -14.43 -5.31
N PHE A 170 3.44 -13.40 -4.65
CA PHE A 170 3.49 -12.05 -5.20
C PHE A 170 4.25 -11.99 -6.52
N ARG A 171 5.35 -12.73 -6.63
CA ARG A 171 6.10 -12.83 -7.89
C ARG A 171 5.27 -13.43 -9.02
N ASP A 172 4.46 -14.45 -8.75
CA ASP A 172 3.57 -15.02 -9.75
C ASP A 172 2.52 -14.01 -10.24
N ILE A 173 2.03 -13.15 -9.36
CA ILE A 173 1.09 -12.07 -9.71
C ILE A 173 1.78 -11.01 -10.60
N VAL A 174 2.96 -10.52 -10.20
CA VAL A 174 3.65 -9.46 -10.94
C VAL A 174 4.21 -9.92 -12.29
N THR A 175 4.51 -11.22 -12.46
CA THR A 175 4.88 -11.76 -13.78
C THR A 175 3.79 -11.63 -14.83
N LYS A 176 2.53 -11.47 -14.40
CA LYS A 176 1.37 -11.19 -15.27
C LYS A 176 1.24 -9.71 -15.64
N GLY A 177 2.21 -8.87 -15.26
CA GLY A 177 2.22 -7.43 -15.51
C GLY A 177 1.44 -6.61 -14.48
N LYS A 178 0.91 -7.25 -13.43
CA LYS A 178 0.17 -6.58 -12.35
C LYS A 178 1.13 -5.91 -11.37
N VAL A 179 0.63 -4.95 -10.60
CA VAL A 179 1.41 -4.25 -9.55
C VAL A 179 0.83 -4.59 -8.19
N ILE A 180 1.70 -4.80 -7.21
CA ILE A 180 1.32 -4.94 -5.81
C ILE A 180 1.94 -3.79 -5.03
N VAL A 181 1.11 -3.02 -4.32
CA VAL A 181 1.52 -1.94 -3.42
C VAL A 181 1.27 -2.39 -1.99
N LEU A 182 2.31 -2.42 -1.18
CA LEU A 182 2.25 -2.79 0.24
C LEU A 182 2.56 -1.57 1.08
N THR A 183 1.69 -1.22 2.04
CA THR A 183 2.05 -0.25 3.06
C THR A 183 2.39 -0.96 4.37
N VAL A 184 3.44 -0.52 5.03
CA VAL A 184 3.99 -1.17 6.22
C VAL A 184 4.42 -0.11 7.24
N ASP A 185 4.11 -0.37 8.50
CA ASP A 185 4.73 0.32 9.62
C ASP A 185 5.90 -0.53 10.14
N PRO A 186 7.16 -0.12 9.89
CA PRO A 186 8.32 -0.92 10.27
C PRO A 186 8.51 -1.04 11.78
N SER A 187 7.86 -0.19 12.59
CA SER A 187 7.93 -0.27 14.05
C SER A 187 7.09 -1.41 14.64
N THR A 188 6.21 -2.01 13.84
CA THR A 188 5.23 -3.02 14.29
C THR A 188 5.61 -4.45 13.92
N VAL A 189 6.64 -4.66 13.12
CA VAL A 189 7.14 -5.97 12.67
C VAL A 189 8.65 -6.04 12.83
N ASP A 190 9.16 -7.25 13.07
CA ASP A 190 10.59 -7.47 13.20
C ASP A 190 11.31 -7.31 11.85
N GLU A 191 12.58 -6.89 11.91
CA GLU A 191 13.42 -6.69 10.71
C GLU A 191 13.57 -7.98 9.89
N GLU A 192 13.62 -9.13 10.54
CA GLU A 192 13.68 -10.44 9.88
C GLU A 192 12.41 -10.75 9.08
N ALA A 193 11.26 -10.24 9.52
CA ALA A 193 9.99 -10.41 8.85
C ALA A 193 9.83 -9.49 7.63
N ILE A 194 10.26 -8.22 7.73
CA ILE A 194 10.07 -7.24 6.66
C ILE A 194 11.24 -7.21 5.66
N GLY A 195 12.45 -7.55 6.09
CA GLY A 195 13.66 -7.52 5.27
C GLY A 195 13.53 -8.26 3.93
N PRO A 196 12.94 -9.47 3.88
CA PRO A 196 12.67 -10.16 2.62
C PRO A 196 11.82 -9.38 1.64
N PHE A 197 10.79 -8.64 2.11
CA PHE A 197 9.93 -7.80 1.26
C PHE A 197 10.68 -6.56 0.75
N ARG A 198 11.51 -5.91 1.57
CA ARG A 198 12.39 -4.83 1.14
C ARG A 198 13.35 -5.29 0.03
N SER A 199 13.86 -6.51 0.13
CA SER A 199 14.82 -7.04 -0.84
C SER A 199 14.21 -7.28 -2.22
N ILE A 200 12.92 -7.60 -2.30
CA ILE A 200 12.22 -7.89 -3.55
C ILE A 200 11.47 -6.69 -4.13
N ALA A 201 11.29 -5.61 -3.37
CA ALA A 201 10.59 -4.43 -3.83
C ALA A 201 11.34 -3.79 -5.01
N ASP A 202 10.65 -3.61 -6.14
CA ASP A 202 11.16 -2.90 -7.31
C ASP A 202 11.14 -1.38 -7.07
N VAL A 203 10.09 -0.92 -6.37
CA VAL A 203 9.94 0.46 -5.90
C VAL A 203 9.89 0.43 -4.38
N PHE A 204 10.76 1.20 -3.74
CA PHE A 204 10.77 1.34 -2.29
C PHE A 204 10.69 2.82 -1.91
N LEU A 205 9.59 3.20 -1.31
CA LEU A 205 9.28 4.54 -0.82
C LEU A 205 9.26 4.51 0.71
N GLU A 206 10.05 5.37 1.32
CA GLU A 206 10.05 5.55 2.78
C GLU A 206 9.43 6.91 3.13
N LEU A 207 8.37 6.90 3.90
CA LEU A 207 7.71 8.10 4.37
C LEU A 207 8.34 8.56 5.68
N GLN A 208 8.84 9.76 5.70
CA GLN A 208 9.46 10.36 6.87
C GLN A 208 8.65 11.55 7.37
N MET A 209 8.65 11.74 8.69
CA MET A 209 8.12 12.92 9.35
C MET A 209 9.25 13.64 10.07
N ALA A 210 9.27 14.96 9.95
CA ALA A 210 10.19 15.84 10.66
C ALA A 210 9.41 17.00 11.29
N GLU A 211 9.66 17.26 12.57
CA GLU A 211 9.17 18.45 13.24
C GLU A 211 10.06 19.66 12.89
N VAL A 212 9.47 20.69 12.30
CA VAL A 212 10.16 21.93 11.96
C VAL A 212 9.42 23.10 12.62
N GLY A 213 9.91 23.52 13.77
CA GLY A 213 9.20 24.48 14.61
C GLY A 213 7.94 23.88 15.19
N ASN A 214 6.76 24.43 14.83
CA ASN A 214 5.46 23.92 15.25
C ASN A 214 4.76 23.08 14.17
N ASP A 215 5.42 22.85 13.01
CA ASP A 215 4.83 22.15 11.88
C ASP A 215 5.44 20.76 11.71
N VAL A 216 4.60 19.80 11.34
CA VAL A 216 5.04 18.46 10.93
C VAL A 216 5.15 18.43 9.42
N ARG A 217 6.38 18.26 8.92
CA ARG A 217 6.66 18.07 7.50
C ARG A 217 6.77 16.59 7.18
N ARG A 218 6.17 16.19 6.08
CA ARG A 218 6.27 14.82 5.55
C ARG A 218 7.05 14.81 4.26
N SER A 219 7.81 13.75 4.04
CA SER A 219 8.52 13.54 2.78
C SER A 219 8.48 12.07 2.37
N ILE A 220 8.48 11.84 1.08
CA ILE A 220 8.69 10.53 0.46
C ILE A 220 10.17 10.47 0.11
N GLN A 221 10.92 9.56 0.72
CA GLN A 221 12.28 9.23 0.33
C GLN A 221 12.23 8.08 -0.67
N VAL A 222 12.75 8.28 -1.86
CA VAL A 222 12.80 7.24 -2.89
C VAL A 222 14.08 6.41 -2.68
N ARG A 223 13.94 5.26 -2.02
CA ARG A 223 15.08 4.37 -1.71
C ARG A 223 15.46 3.48 -2.88
N ARG A 224 14.47 3.09 -3.67
CA ARG A 224 14.65 2.31 -4.91
C ARG A 224 13.51 2.65 -5.87
N PHE A 225 13.83 2.72 -7.15
CA PHE A 225 12.85 2.86 -8.22
C PHE A 225 13.36 2.17 -9.48
N ALA A 226 13.14 0.86 -9.58
CA ALA A 226 13.51 0.08 -10.75
C ALA A 226 12.52 0.33 -11.90
N GLY A 227 13.01 0.46 -13.12
CA GLY A 227 12.18 0.60 -14.32
C GLY A 227 11.55 1.99 -14.50
N MET A 228 12.06 3.02 -13.80
CA MET A 228 11.59 4.40 -13.96
C MET A 228 11.70 4.89 -15.41
N GLY A 229 10.74 5.70 -15.84
CA GLY A 229 10.77 6.35 -17.16
C GLY A 229 11.69 7.56 -17.19
N GLU A 230 11.64 8.36 -16.14
CA GLU A 230 12.43 9.58 -15.93
C GLU A 230 13.18 9.52 -14.60
N GLN A 231 14.14 10.40 -14.41
CA GLN A 231 14.89 10.46 -13.16
C GLN A 231 13.99 10.95 -12.04
N VAL A 232 13.87 10.13 -11.00
CA VAL A 232 13.13 10.43 -9.78
C VAL A 232 14.02 11.19 -8.81
N GLY A 233 13.47 12.21 -8.17
CA GLY A 233 14.19 12.91 -7.09
C GLY A 233 14.32 12.02 -5.85
N ASP A 234 15.39 12.18 -5.10
CA ASP A 234 15.66 11.39 -3.89
C ASP A 234 14.62 11.65 -2.77
N SER A 235 13.99 12.83 -2.77
CA SER A 235 13.02 13.24 -1.74
C SER A 235 11.94 14.15 -2.30
N VAL A 236 10.68 13.86 -1.95
CA VAL A 236 9.49 14.64 -2.35
C VAL A 236 8.75 15.06 -1.09
N GLY A 237 8.72 16.36 -0.79
CA GLY A 237 7.94 16.91 0.32
C GLY A 237 6.45 16.89 0.01
N PHE A 238 5.61 16.53 0.98
CA PHE A 238 4.15 16.56 0.81
C PHE A 238 3.42 16.87 2.10
N SER A 239 2.18 17.33 1.96
CA SER A 239 1.20 17.45 3.05
C SER A 239 -0.11 16.78 2.65
N VAL A 240 -0.88 16.39 3.66
CA VAL A 240 -2.24 15.83 3.48
C VAL A 240 -3.21 16.89 3.99
N ARG A 241 -4.11 17.35 3.12
CA ARG A 241 -5.05 18.44 3.43
C ARG A 241 -6.49 18.00 3.18
N SER A 242 -7.36 18.27 4.14
CA SER A 242 -8.80 18.06 3.96
C SER A 242 -9.31 18.93 2.80
N GLY A 243 -10.17 18.38 1.95
CA GLY A 243 -10.73 19.03 0.77
C GLY A 243 -9.75 19.22 -0.39
N THR A 244 -8.54 18.65 -0.30
CA THR A 244 -7.53 18.77 -1.37
C THR A 244 -6.77 17.47 -1.59
N GLY A 245 -6.61 16.63 -0.57
CA GLY A 245 -5.84 15.40 -0.62
C GLY A 245 -4.33 15.62 -0.42
N ILE A 246 -3.52 14.92 -1.20
CA ILE A 246 -2.06 15.08 -1.20
C ILE A 246 -1.68 16.38 -1.93
N VAL A 247 -0.83 17.17 -1.31
CA VAL A 247 -0.26 18.37 -1.89
C VAL A 247 1.26 18.25 -1.86
N ILE A 248 1.89 18.30 -3.02
CA ILE A 248 3.35 18.26 -3.15
C ILE A 248 3.92 19.63 -2.78
N GLU A 249 4.85 19.65 -1.85
CA GLU A 249 5.54 20.85 -1.41
C GLU A 249 6.71 21.16 -2.37
N SER A 250 6.75 22.39 -2.86
CA SER A 250 7.87 22.84 -3.68
C SER A 250 9.16 22.79 -2.86
N ARG A 251 10.26 22.25 -3.42
CA ARG A 251 11.57 22.37 -2.77
C ARG A 251 11.87 23.86 -2.59
N SER A 252 11.84 24.36 -1.36
CA SER A 252 12.58 25.58 -1.02
C SER A 252 14.06 25.26 -1.16
N VAL A 253 14.70 25.71 -2.24
CA VAL A 253 16.17 25.76 -2.29
C VAL A 253 16.55 26.82 -1.24
N ALA A 254 17.03 26.35 -0.08
CA ALA A 254 17.66 27.20 0.92
C ALA A 254 19.11 27.48 0.53
#